data_ed64deec933b8002d8cd482f6d2e73b3
#
_entry.id   ed64deec933b8002d8cd482f6d2e73b3
#
_cell.length_a   1.000
_cell.length_b   1.000
_cell.length_c   1.000
_cell.angle_alpha   90.00
_cell.angle_beta   90.00
_cell.angle_gamma   90.00
#
_symmetry.space_group_name_H-M   'P 1'
#
loop_
_entity.id
_entity.type
_entity.pdbx_description
1 polymer ?
#
loop_
_entity_poly.entity_id
_entity_poly.type
_entity_poly.pdbx_seq_one_letter_code
_entity_poly.pdbx_strand_id
1 'polypeptide(L)'
;MNSQGGYNRPRGSFQRRDNNFQNRRPRPNNNRGFNNQRRFQKPNKSKPLLINKEQLAQIEEMYKKMLPLPNPDAHETIAAAIELEPKKVFFGINLIRQKMMLPKIQFPKRKLAITPDQMMAIKNLYEPLLPLPPIGCHKILAAQLKMDEWRVHVGIGLVRKQMGLDR
;
A
#
# COMPACT_ATOMS: atom_id res chain seq x y z
N MET A 1 -27.18 0.11 51.96
CA MET A 1 -28.48 -0.09 51.29
C MET A 1 -28.20 -0.68 49.92
N ASN A 2 -28.63 -1.92 49.74
CA ASN A 2 -28.40 -2.77 48.56
C ASN A 2 -29.29 -2.35 47.39
N SER A 3 -28.81 -2.47 46.20
CA SER A 3 -29.66 -2.77 45.04
C SER A 3 -28.84 -3.50 43.96
N GLN A 4 -28.99 -4.82 43.98
CA GLN A 4 -28.62 -5.72 42.88
C GLN A 4 -29.71 -5.67 41.81
N GLY A 5 -29.35 -5.33 40.56
CA GLY A 5 -30.20 -5.43 39.39
C GLY A 5 -29.77 -6.62 38.54
N GLY A 6 -30.45 -7.75 38.71
CA GLY A 6 -30.26 -8.94 37.91
C GLY A 6 -30.97 -8.86 36.57
N TYR A 7 -30.23 -9.03 35.47
CA TYR A 7 -30.80 -9.16 34.12
C TYR A 7 -31.10 -10.65 33.81
N ASN A 8 -32.37 -11.04 33.89
CA ASN A 8 -32.88 -12.30 33.40
C ASN A 8 -33.00 -12.27 31.88
N ARG A 9 -32.21 -13.10 31.17
CA ARG A 9 -32.44 -13.39 29.76
C ARG A 9 -33.26 -14.67 29.62
N PRO A 10 -34.38 -14.67 28.86
CA PRO A 10 -35.15 -15.87 28.59
C PRO A 10 -34.41 -16.81 27.63
N ARG A 11 -34.30 -18.07 28.02
CA ARG A 11 -33.80 -19.16 27.17
C ARG A 11 -34.85 -19.49 26.11
N GLY A 12 -34.54 -19.21 24.84
CA GLY A 12 -35.32 -19.65 23.69
C GLY A 12 -35.25 -21.18 23.54
N SER A 13 -36.39 -21.83 23.60
CA SER A 13 -36.59 -23.26 23.37
C SER A 13 -36.38 -23.58 21.88
N PHE A 14 -35.37 -24.45 21.59
CA PHE A 14 -35.19 -25.02 20.26
C PHE A 14 -36.24 -26.11 20.01
N GLN A 15 -37.27 -25.81 19.23
CA GLN A 15 -38.16 -26.83 18.70
C GLN A 15 -37.44 -27.60 17.59
N ARG A 16 -37.26 -28.88 17.84
CA ARG A 16 -36.80 -29.86 16.83
C ARG A 16 -37.92 -30.03 15.80
N ARG A 17 -37.65 -29.71 14.56
CA ARG A 17 -38.50 -30.06 13.42
C ARG A 17 -38.11 -31.46 12.98
N ASP A 18 -39.04 -32.40 13.19
CA ASP A 18 -38.97 -33.74 12.67
C ASP A 18 -39.06 -33.69 11.13
N ASN A 19 -37.95 -34.08 10.47
CA ASN A 19 -37.89 -34.22 9.01
C ASN A 19 -38.58 -35.55 8.63
N ASN A 20 -39.74 -35.42 8.02
CA ASN A 20 -40.48 -36.48 7.38
C ASN A 20 -39.72 -37.05 6.16
N PHE A 21 -39.07 -38.19 6.38
CA PHE A 21 -38.37 -38.99 5.33
C PHE A 21 -39.36 -39.95 4.69
N GLN A 22 -40.21 -39.48 3.76
CA GLN A 22 -40.90 -40.42 2.86
C GLN A 22 -41.11 -39.79 1.50
N ASN A 23 -40.73 -40.57 0.47
CA ASN A 23 -40.89 -40.41 -0.98
C ASN A 23 -39.68 -39.92 -1.77
N ARG A 24 -38.64 -40.77 -1.77
CA ARG A 24 -37.71 -40.74 -2.91
C ARG A 24 -38.17 -41.74 -3.96
N ARG A 25 -38.83 -41.21 -5.03
CA ARG A 25 -39.04 -41.98 -6.26
C ARG A 25 -37.70 -42.23 -6.95
N PRO A 26 -37.41 -43.45 -7.45
CA PRO A 26 -36.18 -43.70 -8.18
C PRO A 26 -36.15 -42.91 -9.49
N ARG A 27 -35.11 -42.14 -9.68
CA ARG A 27 -34.86 -41.40 -10.92
C ARG A 27 -34.40 -42.38 -11.99
N PRO A 28 -34.94 -42.35 -13.23
CA PRO A 28 -34.46 -43.21 -14.29
C PRO A 28 -33.02 -42.86 -14.66
N ASN A 29 -32.21 -43.89 -14.76
CA ASN A 29 -30.80 -43.87 -15.13
C ASN A 29 -30.68 -43.49 -16.62
N ASN A 30 -30.61 -42.19 -16.93
CA ASN A 30 -30.32 -41.71 -18.26
C ASN A 30 -28.80 -41.70 -18.48
N ASN A 31 -28.33 -42.85 -18.91
CA ASN A 31 -27.00 -43.05 -19.45
C ASN A 31 -26.86 -42.25 -20.76
N ARG A 32 -26.61 -40.94 -20.67
CA ARG A 32 -26.33 -40.08 -21.84
C ARG A 32 -24.84 -39.87 -21.95
N GLY A 33 -24.36 -40.40 -23.09
CA GLY A 33 -23.05 -40.46 -23.65
C GLY A 33 -22.10 -39.30 -23.24
N PHE A 34 -20.88 -39.72 -22.99
CA PHE A 34 -19.70 -38.88 -22.91
C PHE A 34 -19.56 -38.05 -24.20
N ASN A 35 -20.25 -36.92 -24.27
CA ASN A 35 -19.98 -35.93 -25.31
C ASN A 35 -18.78 -35.11 -24.82
N ASN A 36 -17.62 -35.62 -25.21
CA ASN A 36 -16.34 -34.99 -24.94
C ASN A 36 -16.20 -33.73 -25.83
N GLN A 37 -17.11 -32.77 -25.63
CA GLN A 37 -16.97 -31.43 -26.19
C GLN A 37 -15.77 -30.81 -25.52
N ARG A 38 -14.60 -30.90 -26.16
CA ARG A 38 -13.45 -30.03 -25.91
C ARG A 38 -13.99 -28.62 -25.85
N ARG A 39 -14.22 -28.13 -24.62
CA ARG A 39 -14.46 -26.70 -24.38
C ARG A 39 -13.22 -26.01 -24.91
N PHE A 40 -13.33 -25.46 -26.11
CA PHE A 40 -12.37 -24.49 -26.60
C PHE A 40 -12.26 -23.44 -25.52
N GLN A 41 -11.18 -23.51 -24.77
CA GLN A 41 -10.83 -22.46 -23.81
C GLN A 41 -10.70 -21.20 -24.65
N LYS A 42 -11.68 -20.31 -24.52
CA LYS A 42 -11.60 -18.98 -25.13
C LYS A 42 -10.24 -18.43 -24.72
N PRO A 43 -9.39 -17.98 -25.67
CA PRO A 43 -8.09 -17.45 -25.33
C PRO A 43 -8.32 -16.39 -24.25
N ASN A 44 -7.67 -16.57 -23.10
CA ASN A 44 -7.70 -15.59 -22.01
C ASN A 44 -7.24 -14.28 -22.65
N LYS A 45 -8.20 -13.40 -22.96
CA LYS A 45 -7.89 -12.03 -23.36
C LYS A 45 -7.12 -11.44 -22.19
N SER A 46 -5.80 -11.41 -22.33
CA SER A 46 -4.92 -10.76 -21.35
C SER A 46 -5.51 -9.37 -21.09
N LYS A 47 -5.85 -9.11 -19.84
CA LYS A 47 -6.36 -7.78 -19.46
C LYS A 47 -5.38 -6.74 -20.00
N PRO A 48 -5.87 -5.68 -20.66
CA PRO A 48 -4.96 -4.68 -21.23
C PRO A 48 -4.04 -4.18 -20.11
N LEU A 49 -2.75 -4.15 -20.41
CA LEU A 49 -1.76 -3.63 -19.47
C LEU A 49 -2.15 -2.18 -19.14
N LEU A 50 -2.17 -1.84 -17.85
CA LEU A 50 -2.49 -0.49 -17.37
C LEU A 50 -1.48 0.55 -17.89
N ILE A 51 -0.27 0.12 -18.29
CA ILE A 51 0.84 0.96 -18.72
C ILE A 51 1.50 0.30 -19.92
N ASN A 52 1.78 1.07 -20.97
CA ASN A 52 2.54 0.65 -22.12
C ASN A 52 4.04 0.57 -21.80
N LYS A 53 4.81 -0.19 -22.57
CA LYS A 53 6.26 -0.34 -22.39
C LYS A 53 6.99 1.00 -22.49
N GLU A 54 6.60 1.86 -23.43
CA GLU A 54 7.17 3.19 -23.63
C GLU A 54 6.92 4.10 -22.43
N GLN A 55 5.68 4.13 -21.94
CA GLN A 55 5.32 4.88 -20.73
C GLN A 55 6.10 4.38 -19.52
N LEU A 56 6.29 3.05 -19.40
CA LEU A 56 7.08 2.49 -18.30
C LEU A 56 8.54 2.90 -18.40
N ALA A 57 9.12 2.97 -19.59
CA ALA A 57 10.50 3.43 -19.81
C ALA A 57 10.67 4.91 -19.43
N GLN A 58 9.72 5.76 -19.80
CA GLN A 58 9.72 7.18 -19.43
C GLN A 58 9.61 7.36 -17.89
N ILE A 59 8.71 6.61 -17.25
CA ILE A 59 8.60 6.60 -15.78
C ILE A 59 9.92 6.15 -15.14
N GLU A 60 10.56 5.09 -15.68
CA GLU A 60 11.82 4.55 -15.18
C GLU A 60 12.94 5.60 -15.25
N GLU A 61 13.07 6.31 -16.37
CA GLU A 61 14.08 7.36 -16.54
C GLU A 61 13.90 8.50 -15.53
N MET A 62 12.66 9.01 -15.41
CA MET A 62 12.36 10.11 -14.48
C MET A 62 12.54 9.67 -13.03
N TYR A 63 12.10 8.47 -12.69
CA TYR A 63 12.21 7.94 -11.33
C TYR A 63 13.68 7.72 -10.93
N LYS A 64 14.51 7.22 -11.84
CA LYS A 64 15.95 7.07 -11.60
C LYS A 64 16.65 8.38 -11.27
N LYS A 65 16.23 9.50 -11.87
CA LYS A 65 16.77 10.84 -11.56
C LYS A 65 16.45 11.30 -10.13
N MET A 66 15.38 10.75 -9.53
CA MET A 66 14.95 11.08 -8.16
C MET A 66 15.58 10.18 -7.09
N LEU A 67 16.26 9.11 -7.48
CA LEU A 67 16.95 8.23 -6.54
C LEU A 67 18.22 8.90 -5.96
N PRO A 68 18.63 8.56 -4.72
CA PRO A 68 18.16 7.45 -3.91
C PRO A 68 16.93 7.75 -3.05
N LEU A 69 16.56 9.00 -2.84
CA LEU A 69 15.53 9.45 -1.92
C LEU A 69 14.37 10.16 -2.65
N PRO A 70 13.51 9.41 -3.38
CA PRO A 70 12.41 10.01 -4.12
C PRO A 70 11.43 10.71 -3.17
N ASN A 71 10.90 11.84 -3.64
CA ASN A 71 9.88 12.58 -2.91
C ASN A 71 8.56 11.80 -2.82
N PRO A 72 7.74 12.02 -1.79
CA PRO A 72 6.45 11.32 -1.64
C PRO A 72 5.46 11.65 -2.77
N ASP A 73 5.60 12.82 -3.38
CA ASP A 73 4.83 13.34 -4.51
C ASP A 73 5.45 13.02 -5.89
N ALA A 74 6.50 12.18 -5.94
CA ALA A 74 7.17 11.79 -7.19
C ALA A 74 6.19 11.26 -8.25
N HIS A 75 5.17 10.52 -7.86
CA HIS A 75 4.16 10.00 -8.78
C HIS A 75 3.28 11.11 -9.38
N GLU A 76 2.98 12.18 -8.63
CA GLU A 76 2.24 13.34 -9.13
C GLU A 76 3.12 14.15 -10.09
N THR A 77 4.38 14.38 -9.74
CA THR A 77 5.35 15.12 -10.56
C THR A 77 5.61 14.43 -11.89
N ILE A 78 5.84 13.10 -11.87
CA ILE A 78 6.04 12.32 -13.09
C ILE A 78 4.76 12.28 -13.92
N ALA A 79 3.60 12.13 -13.27
CA ALA A 79 2.30 12.09 -13.94
C ALA A 79 2.02 13.38 -14.72
N ALA A 80 2.33 14.52 -14.12
CA ALA A 80 2.20 15.82 -14.77
C ALA A 80 3.14 15.98 -15.98
N ALA A 81 4.37 15.41 -15.91
CA ALA A 81 5.35 15.50 -16.98
C ALA A 81 5.03 14.64 -18.20
N ILE A 82 4.37 13.49 -18.00
CA ILE A 82 4.01 12.56 -19.09
C ILE A 82 2.50 12.51 -19.38
N GLU A 83 1.75 13.44 -18.82
CA GLU A 83 0.29 13.56 -19.01
C GLU A 83 -0.49 12.26 -18.74
N LEU A 84 -0.07 11.53 -17.70
CA LEU A 84 -0.72 10.29 -17.28
C LEU A 84 -1.43 10.45 -15.93
N GLU A 85 -2.36 9.56 -15.67
CA GLU A 85 -3.04 9.50 -14.38
C GLU A 85 -2.04 9.14 -13.26
N PRO A 86 -2.00 9.89 -12.11
CA PRO A 86 -1.06 9.64 -11.01
C PRO A 86 -1.12 8.21 -10.45
N LYS A 87 -2.29 7.59 -10.45
CA LYS A 87 -2.44 6.18 -10.01
C LYS A 87 -1.74 5.20 -10.94
N LYS A 88 -1.78 5.43 -12.26
CA LYS A 88 -1.06 4.61 -13.25
C LYS A 88 0.44 4.76 -13.07
N VAL A 89 0.91 5.99 -12.91
CA VAL A 89 2.34 6.27 -12.67
C VAL A 89 2.81 5.63 -11.37
N PHE A 90 2.03 5.71 -10.30
CA PHE A 90 2.34 5.04 -9.04
C PHE A 90 2.47 3.52 -9.19
N PHE A 91 1.58 2.91 -9.96
CA PHE A 91 1.68 1.49 -10.29
C PHE A 91 2.96 1.19 -11.09
N GLY A 92 3.31 2.04 -12.07
CA GLY A 92 4.56 1.96 -12.83
C GLY A 92 5.80 2.04 -11.95
N ILE A 93 5.84 2.99 -11.02
CA ILE A 93 6.92 3.14 -10.05
C ILE A 93 7.09 1.84 -9.23
N ASN A 94 6.00 1.23 -8.78
CA ASN A 94 6.09 -0.02 -8.02
C ASN A 94 6.60 -1.20 -8.87
N LEU A 95 6.30 -1.26 -10.16
CA LEU A 95 6.89 -2.25 -11.07
C LEU A 95 8.40 -2.03 -11.23
N ILE A 96 8.83 -0.77 -11.37
CA ILE A 96 10.24 -0.41 -11.49
C ILE A 96 10.99 -0.74 -10.19
N ARG A 97 10.44 -0.39 -9.03
CA ARG A 97 11.00 -0.74 -7.73
C ARG A 97 11.15 -2.26 -7.56
N GLN A 98 10.16 -3.02 -7.98
CA GLN A 98 10.24 -4.49 -7.96
C GLN A 98 11.36 -5.00 -8.89
N LYS A 99 11.53 -4.43 -10.09
CA LYS A 99 12.63 -4.73 -11.01
C LYS A 99 14.02 -4.41 -10.39
N MET A 100 14.08 -3.35 -9.57
CA MET A 100 15.29 -2.92 -8.86
C MET A 100 15.47 -3.62 -7.50
N MET A 101 14.66 -4.63 -7.18
CA MET A 101 14.66 -5.35 -5.89
C MET A 101 14.39 -4.45 -4.68
N LEU A 102 13.72 -3.31 -4.89
CA LEU A 102 13.31 -2.40 -3.83
C LEU A 102 11.91 -2.76 -3.30
N PRO A 103 11.62 -2.51 -2.03
CA PRO A 103 10.30 -2.77 -1.45
C PRO A 103 9.22 -1.91 -2.14
N LYS A 104 8.02 -2.47 -2.29
CA LYS A 104 6.87 -1.74 -2.83
C LYS A 104 6.45 -0.62 -1.88
N ILE A 105 6.06 0.51 -2.45
CA ILE A 105 5.49 1.63 -1.71
C ILE A 105 3.97 1.45 -1.67
N GLN A 106 3.34 1.76 -0.55
CA GLN A 106 1.88 1.82 -0.45
C GLN A 106 1.37 3.18 -0.95
N PHE A 107 0.23 3.17 -1.64
CA PHE A 107 -0.38 4.42 -2.09
C PHE A 107 -0.75 5.27 -0.87
N PRO A 108 -0.27 6.53 -0.78
CA PRO A 108 -0.50 7.34 0.39
C PRO A 108 -1.98 7.74 0.49
N LYS A 109 -2.61 7.44 1.62
CA LYS A 109 -3.99 7.87 1.92
C LYS A 109 -4.09 9.38 2.16
N ARG A 110 -2.99 10.02 2.53
CA ARG A 110 -2.85 11.48 2.77
C ARG A 110 -1.56 11.96 2.13
N LYS A 111 -1.48 13.24 1.79
CA LYS A 111 -0.22 13.83 1.33
C LYS A 111 0.81 13.73 2.46
N LEU A 112 1.91 13.06 2.18
CA LEU A 112 3.02 12.90 3.11
C LEU A 112 4.03 14.02 2.85
N ALA A 113 4.59 14.59 3.91
CA ALA A 113 5.68 15.55 3.79
C ALA A 113 7.01 14.85 3.45
N ILE A 114 7.21 13.66 3.99
CA ILE A 114 8.42 12.85 3.80
C ILE A 114 8.05 11.37 3.62
N THR A 115 8.91 10.62 2.91
CA THR A 115 8.79 9.16 2.79
C THR A 115 9.43 8.46 4.00
N PRO A 116 9.08 7.19 4.29
CA PRO A 116 9.75 6.41 5.31
C PRO A 116 11.27 6.30 5.08
N ASP A 117 11.70 6.17 3.82
CA ASP A 117 13.13 6.09 3.46
C ASP A 117 13.85 7.40 3.77
N GLN A 118 13.22 8.54 3.44
CA GLN A 118 13.73 9.87 3.81
C GLN A 118 13.79 10.06 5.32
N MET A 119 12.77 9.62 6.05
CA MET A 119 12.77 9.70 7.51
C MET A 119 13.89 8.87 8.14
N MET A 120 14.15 7.67 7.60
CA MET A 120 15.26 6.83 8.05
C MET A 120 16.61 7.50 7.77
N ALA A 121 16.80 8.09 6.58
CA ALA A 121 18.02 8.81 6.24
C ALA A 121 18.26 10.02 7.14
N ILE A 122 17.20 10.81 7.42
CA ILE A 122 17.27 11.94 8.36
C ILE A 122 17.62 11.45 9.77
N LYS A 123 17.02 10.35 10.23
CA LYS A 123 17.31 9.77 11.55
C LYS A 123 18.77 9.39 11.68
N ASN A 124 19.30 8.65 10.72
CA ASN A 124 20.68 8.17 10.72
C ASN A 124 21.73 9.32 10.79
N LEU A 125 21.44 10.46 10.15
CA LEU A 125 22.31 11.62 10.19
C LEU A 125 22.07 12.53 11.39
N TYR A 126 20.85 12.54 11.93
CA TYR A 126 20.51 13.39 13.07
C TYR A 126 20.89 12.77 14.42
N GLU A 127 20.75 11.46 14.57
CA GLU A 127 21.04 10.74 15.81
C GLU A 127 22.46 10.96 16.35
N PRO A 128 23.52 10.95 15.52
CA PRO A 128 24.88 11.27 15.98
C PRO A 128 25.08 12.71 16.46
N LEU A 129 24.19 13.63 16.11
CA LEU A 129 24.25 15.04 16.53
C LEU A 129 23.65 15.29 17.91
N LEU A 130 22.97 14.30 18.49
CA LEU A 130 22.41 14.39 19.83
C LEU A 130 23.51 14.25 20.89
N PRO A 131 23.34 14.86 22.09
CA PRO A 131 22.14 15.56 22.58
C PRO A 131 22.02 17.04 22.17
N LEU A 132 23.07 17.63 21.62
CA LEU A 132 23.16 19.06 21.31
C LEU A 132 23.39 19.27 19.79
N PRO A 133 22.33 19.16 18.97
CA PRO A 133 22.46 19.41 17.55
C PRO A 133 22.87 20.86 17.28
N PRO A 134 23.76 21.12 16.32
CA PRO A 134 24.21 22.45 16.00
C PRO A 134 23.04 23.30 15.45
N ILE A 135 23.10 24.61 15.69
CA ILE A 135 22.13 25.57 15.15
C ILE A 135 22.15 25.46 13.61
N GLY A 136 20.97 25.33 13.00
CA GLY A 136 20.86 25.17 11.54
C GLY A 136 21.20 23.76 11.03
N CYS A 137 21.22 22.73 11.88
CA CYS A 137 21.47 21.33 11.48
C CYS A 137 20.59 20.87 10.31
N HIS A 138 19.34 21.36 10.23
CA HIS A 138 18.44 21.04 9.13
C HIS A 138 18.99 21.46 7.76
N LYS A 139 19.71 22.58 7.67
CA LYS A 139 20.34 23.04 6.44
C LYS A 139 21.50 22.14 6.02
N ILE A 140 22.32 21.73 7.00
CA ILE A 140 23.45 20.80 6.77
C ILE A 140 22.94 19.46 6.26
N LEU A 141 21.91 18.92 6.93
CA LEU A 141 21.28 17.66 6.54
C LEU A 141 20.58 17.75 5.17
N ALA A 142 19.94 18.89 4.89
CA ALA A 142 19.30 19.13 3.59
C ALA A 142 20.31 19.10 2.44
N ALA A 143 21.46 19.75 2.62
CA ALA A 143 22.53 19.73 1.64
C ALA A 143 23.11 18.32 1.43
N GLN A 144 23.33 17.55 2.49
CA GLN A 144 23.86 16.18 2.42
C GLN A 144 22.87 15.21 1.76
N LEU A 145 21.59 15.31 2.08
CA LEU A 145 20.55 14.43 1.55
C LEU A 145 20.00 14.91 0.19
N LYS A 146 20.41 16.10 -0.26
CA LYS A 146 19.86 16.77 -1.47
C LYS A 146 18.36 16.87 -1.41
N MET A 147 17.83 17.26 -0.24
CA MET A 147 16.42 17.42 0.04
C MET A 147 16.08 18.88 0.32
N ASP A 148 14.80 19.20 0.22
CA ASP A 148 14.26 20.50 0.61
C ASP A 148 14.42 20.72 2.14
N GLU A 149 14.87 21.92 2.54
CA GLU A 149 15.11 22.26 3.96
C GLU A 149 13.85 22.10 4.83
N TRP A 150 12.69 22.47 4.28
CA TRP A 150 11.44 22.36 4.99
C TRP A 150 11.08 20.89 5.26
N ARG A 151 11.29 20.00 4.27
CA ARG A 151 11.07 18.56 4.43
C ARG A 151 11.98 17.98 5.50
N VAL A 152 13.24 18.38 5.52
CA VAL A 152 14.21 17.94 6.53
C VAL A 152 13.82 18.48 7.92
N HIS A 153 13.40 19.72 8.03
CA HIS A 153 12.91 20.31 9.29
C HIS A 153 11.71 19.52 9.85
N VAL A 154 10.71 19.22 9.02
CA VAL A 154 9.57 18.38 9.38
C VAL A 154 10.04 16.99 9.80
N GLY A 155 10.99 16.41 9.05
CA GLY A 155 11.57 15.10 9.33
C GLY A 155 12.25 15.04 10.71
N ILE A 156 13.06 16.04 11.03
CA ILE A 156 13.70 16.15 12.35
C ILE A 156 12.64 16.21 13.46
N GLY A 157 11.56 16.99 13.28
CA GLY A 157 10.46 17.04 14.23
C GLY A 157 9.83 15.67 14.46
N LEU A 158 9.57 14.92 13.39
CA LEU A 158 9.01 13.57 13.50
C LEU A 158 9.98 12.58 14.16
N VAL A 159 11.28 12.66 13.86
CA VAL A 159 12.32 11.83 14.49
C VAL A 159 12.41 12.13 15.97
N ARG A 160 12.44 13.42 16.37
CA ARG A 160 12.44 13.82 17.80
C ARG A 160 11.24 13.27 18.55
N LYS A 161 10.05 13.39 17.94
CA LYS A 161 8.82 12.81 18.50
C LYS A 161 8.92 11.30 18.68
N GLN A 162 9.47 10.60 17.73
CA GLN A 162 9.68 9.15 17.79
C GLN A 162 10.67 8.75 18.91
N MET A 163 11.65 9.62 19.19
CA MET A 163 12.65 9.41 20.25
C MET A 163 12.19 9.92 21.63
N GLY A 164 10.97 10.47 21.73
CA GLY A 164 10.48 11.05 23.00
C GLY A 164 11.16 12.34 23.39
N LEU A 165 11.80 13.05 22.45
CA LEU A 165 12.50 14.31 22.64
C LEU A 165 11.62 15.54 22.35
N ASP A 166 10.30 15.35 22.26
CA ASP A 166 9.36 16.45 22.15
C ASP A 166 9.33 17.27 23.44
N ARG A 167 9.54 18.56 23.28
CA ARG A 167 9.21 19.59 24.26
C ARG A 167 8.15 20.49 23.68
#